data_e6f695b5e9cdf999a012c51fc959af7e
#
_entry.id   e6f695b5e9cdf999a012c51fc959af7e
#
_cell.length_a   1.000
_cell.length_b   1.000
_cell.length_c   1.000
_cell.angle_alpha   90.00
_cell.angle_beta   90.00
_cell.angle_gamma   90.00
#
_symmetry.space_group_name_H-M   'P 1'
#
loop_
_entity.id
_entity.type
_entity.pdbx_description
1 polymer ?
#
loop_
_entity_poly.entity_id
_entity_poly.type
_entity_poly.pdbx_seq_one_letter_code
_entity_poly.pdbx_strand_id
1 'polypeptide(L)'
;MNRIREFYHRASADFLLASEEVITRAVGLKISPPTIRINVFDPPAILIGYNQDIYEEINLDEAVKLGFNINRRPTGGGTIIMYSDTPGWEIWLPSSMINTISIDQIYQEL
;
A
#
# COMPACT_ATOMS: atom_id res chain seq x y z
N MET A 1 17.20 -13.21 -6.17
CA MET A 1 15.89 -13.37 -6.80
C MET A 1 16.06 -13.40 -8.30
N ASN A 2 15.57 -14.44 -8.94
CA ASN A 2 15.71 -14.56 -10.37
C ASN A 2 14.66 -13.80 -11.16
N ARG A 3 13.58 -13.42 -10.50
CA ARG A 3 12.45 -12.84 -11.19
C ARG A 3 11.60 -11.99 -10.23
N ILE A 4 11.38 -10.73 -10.61
CA ILE A 4 10.56 -9.78 -9.87
C ILE A 4 9.55 -9.18 -10.83
N ARG A 5 8.30 -9.10 -10.42
CA ARG A 5 7.27 -8.41 -11.17
C ARG A 5 7.18 -6.96 -10.70
N GLU A 6 7.08 -6.02 -11.63
CA GLU A 6 7.02 -4.61 -11.34
C GLU A 6 5.69 -4.02 -11.81
N PHE A 7 5.06 -3.21 -10.94
CA PHE A 7 3.85 -2.48 -11.26
C PHE A 7 4.03 -0.99 -10.99
N TYR A 8 3.37 -0.19 -11.81
CA TYR A 8 3.10 1.20 -11.51
C TYR A 8 1.59 1.41 -11.57
N HIS A 9 0.99 1.85 -10.45
CA HIS A 9 -0.43 2.12 -10.39
C HIS A 9 -0.70 3.53 -9.88
N ARG A 10 -1.41 4.31 -10.69
CA ARG A 10 -2.00 5.57 -10.29
C ARG A 10 -3.51 5.35 -10.23
N ALA A 11 -4.09 5.30 -9.03
CA ALA A 11 -5.46 4.89 -8.85
C ALA A 11 -6.03 5.34 -7.50
N SER A 12 -7.33 5.13 -7.31
CA SER A 12 -7.98 5.42 -6.04
C SER A 12 -7.49 4.52 -4.91
N ALA A 13 -7.69 4.97 -3.68
CA ALA A 13 -7.36 4.16 -2.50
C ALA A 13 -8.12 2.84 -2.50
N ASP A 14 -9.37 2.82 -2.96
CA ASP A 14 -10.16 1.60 -3.05
C ASP A 14 -9.45 0.52 -3.86
N PHE A 15 -8.97 0.89 -5.04
CA PHE A 15 -8.23 -0.04 -5.90
C PHE A 15 -6.88 -0.43 -5.30
N LEU A 16 -6.13 0.56 -4.79
CA LEU A 16 -4.79 0.30 -4.28
C LEU A 16 -4.82 -0.62 -3.04
N LEU A 17 -5.76 -0.40 -2.13
CA LEU A 17 -5.89 -1.24 -0.94
C LEU A 17 -6.44 -2.63 -1.27
N ALA A 18 -7.43 -2.72 -2.14
CA ALA A 18 -7.99 -4.02 -2.55
C ALA A 18 -6.96 -4.85 -3.31
N SER A 19 -6.23 -4.25 -4.24
CA SER A 19 -5.19 -4.95 -5.01
C SER A 19 -4.01 -5.37 -4.13
N GLU A 20 -3.69 -4.61 -3.09
CA GLU A 20 -2.67 -4.99 -2.11
C GLU A 20 -2.99 -6.34 -1.48
N GLU A 21 -4.22 -6.56 -1.08
CA GLU A 21 -4.65 -7.82 -0.49
C GLU A 21 -4.54 -8.99 -1.49
N VAL A 22 -4.96 -8.77 -2.72
CA VAL A 22 -4.88 -9.79 -3.78
C VAL A 22 -3.43 -10.17 -4.07
N ILE A 23 -2.55 -9.18 -4.21
CA ILE A 23 -1.12 -9.41 -4.47
C ILE A 23 -0.48 -10.14 -3.29
N THR A 24 -0.82 -9.75 -2.07
CA THR A 24 -0.31 -10.39 -0.85
C THR A 24 -0.61 -11.89 -0.85
N ARG A 25 -1.84 -12.28 -1.18
CA ARG A 25 -2.22 -13.69 -1.27
C ARG A 25 -1.51 -14.41 -2.39
N ALA A 26 -1.47 -13.80 -3.57
CA ALA A 26 -0.85 -14.43 -4.74
C ALA A 26 0.64 -14.71 -4.55
N VAL A 27 1.37 -13.75 -3.97
CA VAL A 27 2.79 -13.92 -3.68
C VAL A 27 2.99 -14.91 -2.53
N GLY A 28 2.17 -14.82 -1.49
CA GLY A 28 2.24 -15.74 -0.35
C GLY A 28 2.01 -17.19 -0.74
N LEU A 29 1.10 -17.45 -1.68
CA LEU A 29 0.80 -18.77 -2.20
C LEU A 29 1.76 -19.20 -3.34
N LYS A 30 2.71 -18.34 -3.70
CA LYS A 30 3.67 -18.57 -4.80
C LYS A 30 3.00 -18.75 -6.16
N ILE A 31 1.78 -18.24 -6.33
CA ILE A 31 1.10 -18.16 -7.62
C ILE A 31 1.72 -17.05 -8.47
N SER A 32 2.16 -15.98 -7.81
CA SER A 32 2.84 -14.85 -8.45
C SER A 32 4.27 -14.73 -7.90
N PRO A 33 5.22 -14.23 -8.71
CA PRO A 33 6.58 -14.00 -8.23
C PRO A 33 6.63 -12.84 -7.25
N PRO A 34 7.76 -12.64 -6.55
CA PRO A 34 7.98 -11.44 -5.76
C PRO A 34 7.63 -10.19 -6.56
N THR A 35 7.02 -9.22 -5.95
CA THR A 35 6.44 -8.08 -6.65
C THR A 35 6.84 -6.77 -5.99
N ILE A 36 7.14 -5.76 -6.81
CA ILE A 36 7.36 -4.38 -6.39
C ILE A 36 6.31 -3.53 -7.08
N ARG A 37 5.70 -2.62 -6.34
CA ARG A 37 4.76 -1.65 -6.91
C ARG A 37 5.11 -0.24 -6.49
N ILE A 38 5.14 0.67 -7.45
CA ILE A 38 5.08 2.10 -7.19
C ILE A 38 3.62 2.50 -7.26
N ASN A 39 3.11 3.14 -6.21
CA ASN A 39 1.71 3.57 -6.16
C ASN A 39 1.60 5.09 -6.05
N VAL A 40 0.55 5.63 -6.66
CA VAL A 40 0.16 7.03 -6.53
C VAL A 40 -1.34 7.06 -6.26
N PHE A 41 -1.72 7.68 -5.15
CA PHE A 41 -3.12 7.80 -4.76
C PHE A 41 -3.76 8.99 -5.48
N ASP A 42 -4.69 8.71 -6.35
CA ASP A 42 -5.43 9.73 -7.10
C ASP A 42 -6.91 9.35 -7.16
N PRO A 43 -7.79 10.07 -6.47
CA PRO A 43 -7.54 11.29 -5.70
C PRO A 43 -6.69 11.04 -4.45
N PRO A 44 -6.17 12.12 -3.83
CA PRO A 44 -5.43 11.96 -2.58
C PRO A 44 -6.31 11.33 -1.51
N ALA A 45 -5.72 10.57 -0.62
CA ALA A 45 -6.46 9.76 0.34
C ALA A 45 -5.98 9.97 1.77
N ILE A 46 -6.91 9.85 2.70
CA ILE A 46 -6.62 9.72 4.12
C ILE A 46 -6.88 8.27 4.49
N LEU A 47 -5.85 7.60 5.00
CA LEU A 47 -5.91 6.20 5.39
C LEU A 47 -5.83 6.11 6.90
N ILE A 48 -6.91 5.66 7.52
CA ILE A 48 -6.92 5.42 8.97
C ILE A 48 -6.48 4.00 9.27
N GLY A 49 -5.86 3.80 10.43
CA GLY A 49 -5.47 2.48 10.89
C GLY A 49 -6.70 1.64 11.26
N TYR A 50 -6.54 0.32 11.22
CA TYR A 50 -7.64 -0.61 11.42
C TYR A 50 -8.40 -0.39 12.74
N ASN A 51 -7.68 -0.03 13.81
CA ASN A 51 -8.24 0.13 15.15
C ASN A 51 -8.58 1.56 15.53
N GLN A 52 -8.40 2.53 14.62
CA GLN A 52 -8.69 3.92 14.93
C GLN A 52 -10.17 4.26 14.76
N ASP A 53 -10.66 5.19 15.60
CA ASP A 53 -11.99 5.75 15.45
C ASP A 53 -11.93 6.90 14.45
N ILE A 54 -12.62 6.76 13.33
CA ILE A 54 -12.60 7.76 12.26
C ILE A 54 -13.09 9.13 12.73
N TYR A 55 -14.06 9.17 13.63
CA TYR A 55 -14.63 10.44 14.11
C TYR A 55 -13.68 11.20 15.04
N GLU A 56 -12.78 10.47 15.71
CA GLU A 56 -11.76 11.10 16.54
C GLU A 56 -10.56 11.57 15.72
N GLU A 57 -10.26 10.88 14.62
CA GLU A 57 -9.03 11.11 13.85
C GLU A 57 -9.17 12.22 12.82
N ILE A 58 -10.34 12.37 12.21
CA ILE A 58 -10.51 13.32 11.10
C ILE A 58 -11.84 14.04 11.17
N ASN A 59 -11.84 15.25 10.63
CA ASN A 59 -13.07 15.98 10.34
C ASN A 59 -13.56 15.53 8.95
N LEU A 60 -14.54 14.61 8.94
CA LEU A 60 -15.03 14.00 7.70
C LEU A 60 -15.56 15.02 6.71
N ASP A 61 -16.35 15.99 7.17
CA ASP A 61 -16.95 16.98 6.28
C ASP A 61 -15.90 17.81 5.57
N GLU A 62 -14.88 18.26 6.29
CA GLU A 62 -13.78 19.03 5.71
C GLU A 62 -12.93 18.17 4.75
N ALA A 63 -12.64 16.93 5.13
CA ALA A 63 -11.85 16.05 4.28
C ALA A 63 -12.53 15.79 2.95
N VAL A 64 -13.84 15.53 2.96
CA VAL A 64 -14.62 15.33 1.73
C VAL A 64 -14.65 16.59 0.89
N LYS A 65 -14.86 17.77 1.50
CA LYS A 65 -14.86 19.03 0.79
C LYS A 65 -13.52 19.33 0.11
N LEU A 66 -12.42 18.93 0.73
CA LEU A 66 -11.08 19.12 0.19
C LEU A 66 -10.72 18.08 -0.89
N GLY A 67 -11.61 17.16 -1.19
CA GLY A 67 -11.41 16.18 -2.25
C GLY A 67 -10.65 14.93 -1.85
N PHE A 68 -10.48 14.68 -0.55
CA PHE A 68 -9.82 13.46 -0.10
C PHE A 68 -10.76 12.27 -0.17
N ASN A 69 -10.23 11.14 -0.63
CA ASN A 69 -10.84 9.83 -0.45
C ASN A 69 -10.45 9.32 0.94
N ILE A 70 -11.38 8.70 1.64
CA ILE A 70 -11.13 8.22 3.00
C ILE A 70 -11.31 6.72 3.03
N ASN A 71 -10.29 6.01 3.52
CA ASN A 71 -10.29 4.56 3.60
C ASN A 71 -9.65 4.09 4.90
N ARG A 72 -9.99 2.87 5.27
CA ARG A 72 -9.40 2.18 6.43
C ARG A 72 -8.43 1.12 5.93
N ARG A 73 -7.21 1.13 6.47
CA ARG A 73 -6.23 0.09 6.16
C ARG A 73 -6.61 -1.21 6.89
N PRO A 74 -6.29 -2.36 6.31
CA PRO A 74 -6.44 -3.65 7.01
C PRO A 74 -5.37 -3.85 8.09
N THR A 75 -4.39 -2.96 8.19
CA THR A 75 -3.29 -3.01 9.15
C THR A 75 -3.46 -1.94 10.23
N GLY A 76 -2.80 -2.12 11.38
CA GLY A 76 -2.82 -1.15 12.46
C GLY A 76 -2.02 0.11 12.16
N GLY A 77 -1.80 0.90 13.19
CA GLY A 77 -1.02 2.13 13.11
C GLY A 77 -1.88 3.39 13.08
N GLY A 78 -1.23 4.53 12.83
CA GLY A 78 -1.86 5.83 12.84
C GLY A 78 -2.43 6.24 11.49
N THR A 79 -3.05 7.41 11.48
CA THR A 79 -3.60 8.02 10.27
C THR A 79 -2.48 8.55 9.40
N ILE A 80 -2.55 8.28 8.10
CA ILE A 80 -1.61 8.82 7.11
C ILE A 80 -2.36 9.49 5.98
N ILE A 81 -1.73 10.48 5.38
CA ILE A 81 -2.27 11.19 4.21
C ILE A 81 -1.38 10.87 3.01
N MET A 82 -2.02 10.40 1.95
CA MET A 82 -1.35 10.08 0.69
C MET A 82 -1.75 11.08 -0.36
N TYR A 83 -0.80 11.91 -0.79
CA TYR A 83 -1.02 12.91 -1.84
C TYR A 83 -0.70 12.36 -3.22
N SER A 84 -1.35 12.95 -4.24
CA SER A 84 -1.17 12.50 -5.64
C SER A 84 0.21 12.82 -6.21
N ASP A 85 0.98 13.67 -5.55
CA ASP A 85 2.34 14.03 -5.97
C ASP A 85 3.43 13.29 -5.18
N THR A 86 3.04 12.40 -4.29
CA THR A 86 3.97 11.66 -3.44
C THR A 86 3.86 10.17 -3.73
N PRO A 87 4.74 9.61 -4.57
CA PRO A 87 4.71 8.17 -4.83
C PRO A 87 5.12 7.40 -3.59
N GLY A 88 4.44 6.29 -3.37
CA GLY A 88 4.82 5.29 -2.40
C GLY A 88 5.33 4.05 -3.11
N TRP A 89 5.90 3.13 -2.36
CA TRP A 89 6.31 1.85 -2.93
C TRP A 89 6.03 0.71 -1.95
N GLU A 90 5.82 -0.47 -2.51
CA GLU A 90 5.49 -1.68 -1.78
C GLU A 90 6.30 -2.84 -2.35
N ILE A 91 6.69 -3.75 -1.47
CA ILE A 91 7.39 -4.98 -1.87
C ILE A 91 6.65 -6.16 -1.25
N TRP A 92 6.39 -7.17 -2.07
CA TRP A 92 5.81 -8.44 -1.63
C TRP A 92 6.79 -9.56 -1.86
N LEU A 93 7.12 -10.27 -0.79
CA LEU A 93 8.03 -11.39 -0.81
C LEU A 93 7.35 -12.62 -0.18
N PRO A 94 7.56 -13.82 -0.72
CA PRO A 94 7.11 -15.02 -0.03
C PRO A 94 7.88 -15.17 1.29
N SER A 95 7.23 -15.69 2.31
CA SER A 95 7.85 -15.83 3.64
C SER A 95 9.14 -16.65 3.63
N SER A 96 9.27 -17.59 2.70
CA SER A 96 10.48 -18.38 2.53
C SER A 96 11.71 -17.56 2.15
N MET A 97 11.54 -16.36 1.64
CA MET A 97 12.64 -15.48 1.23
C MET A 97 13.06 -14.47 2.31
N ILE A 98 12.25 -14.28 3.33
CA ILE A 98 12.50 -13.25 4.35
C ILE A 98 13.82 -13.51 5.09
N ASN A 99 14.17 -14.77 5.32
CA ASN A 99 15.39 -15.16 6.02
C ASN A 99 16.65 -15.14 5.14
N THR A 100 16.50 -14.97 3.84
CA THR A 100 17.61 -15.04 2.88
C THR A 100 17.94 -13.70 2.23
N ILE A 101 17.09 -12.69 2.43
CA ILE A 101 17.24 -11.37 1.81
C ILE A 101 17.31 -10.31 2.89
N SER A 102 18.37 -9.49 2.87
CA SER A 102 18.50 -8.34 3.77
C SER A 102 17.72 -7.14 3.22
N ILE A 103 17.46 -6.17 4.08
CA ILE A 103 16.84 -4.90 3.67
C ILE A 103 17.71 -4.20 2.63
N ASP A 104 19.03 -4.23 2.78
CA ASP A 104 19.94 -3.62 1.82
C ASP A 104 19.81 -4.25 0.43
N GLN A 105 19.68 -5.57 0.36
CA GLN A 105 19.45 -6.27 -0.90
C GLN A 105 18.14 -5.85 -1.55
N ILE A 106 17.09 -5.65 -0.76
CA ILE A 106 15.80 -5.18 -1.25
C ILE A 106 15.94 -3.80 -1.89
N TYR A 107 16.62 -2.87 -1.21
CA TYR A 107 16.85 -1.53 -1.75
C TYR A 107 17.66 -1.52 -3.03
N GLN A 108 18.59 -2.45 -3.19
CA GLN A 108 19.39 -2.56 -4.42
C GLN A 108 18.56 -3.04 -5.62
N GLU A 109 17.46 -3.75 -5.38
CA GLU A 109 16.57 -4.22 -6.44
C GLU A 109 15.57 -3.14 -6.90
N LEU A 110 15.46 -2.06 -6.16
CA LEU A 110 14.60 -0.94 -6.53
C LEU A 110 15.30 -0.04 -7.55
#